data_4f329dc462ab00a49b09f4f9280aefd7
#
_entry.id   4f329dc462ab00a49b09f4f9280aefd7
#
_cell.length_a   1.000
_cell.length_b   1.000
_cell.length_c   1.000
_cell.angle_alpha   90.00
_cell.angle_beta   90.00
_cell.angle_gamma   90.00
#
_symmetry.space_group_name_H-M   'P 1'
#
loop_
_entity.id
_entity.type
_entity.pdbx_description
1 polymer ?
#
loop_
_entity_poly.entity_id
_entity_poly.type
_entity_poly.pdbx_seq_one_letter_code
_entity_poly.pdbx_strand_id
1 'polypeptide(L)'
;MITQTSLNLTDLPKKEYNGWADWTTWNCALWIGGDEGLYNMAKDCEDWFDFIVAMQDYGMNKTPDGAKWTEADYDEMSEMLAEL
;
A
#
# COMPACT_ATOMS: atom_id res chain seq x y z
N MET A 1 2.36 19.97 -21.55
CA MET A 1 2.47 19.94 -21.56
C MET A 1 2.35 19.89 -21.17
N ILE A 2 2.16 19.52 -21.28
CA ILE A 2 2.23 19.29 -21.16
C ILE A 2 2.09 19.07 -20.70
N THR A 3 1.86 18.85 -20.80
CA THR A 3 1.85 18.60 -20.53
C THR A 3 1.62 18.44 -20.05
N GLN A 4 1.43 18.24 -20.18
CA GLN A 4 1.23 18.03 -19.91
C GLN A 4 0.68 17.86 -19.53
N THR A 5 0.47 17.88 -19.76
CA THR A 5 -0.07 17.68 -19.62
C THR A 5 -0.77 17.42 -19.38
N SER A 6 -1.09 17.25 -19.62
CA SER A 6 -1.68 17.03 -19.65
C SER A 6 -2.26 16.59 -19.51
N LEU A 7 -2.30 16.11 -19.67
CA LEU A 7 -2.71 15.85 -19.76
C LEU A 7 -3.34 15.20 -19.54
N ASN A 8 -3.33 14.26 -20.19
CA ASN A 8 -4.04 13.69 -19.98
C ASN A 8 -4.35 13.02 -19.11
N LEU A 9 -4.48 12.25 -19.54
CA LEU A 9 -4.90 12.28 -18.16
C LEU A 9 -5.40 11.00 -17.67
N THR A 10 -6.03 10.25 -18.46
CA THR A 10 -6.76 9.10 -18.02
C THR A 10 -5.89 7.97 -17.55
N ASP A 11 -4.72 7.81 -18.10
CA ASP A 11 -3.86 6.74 -17.64
C ASP A 11 -2.95 7.16 -16.54
N LEU A 12 -3.01 8.38 -16.17
CA LEU A 12 -2.07 8.89 -15.20
C LEU A 12 -2.19 8.29 -13.82
N PRO A 13 -3.38 7.91 -13.33
CA PRO A 13 -3.46 7.39 -11.96
C PRO A 13 -2.50 6.26 -11.70
N LYS A 14 -2.38 5.32 -12.64
CA LYS A 14 -1.49 4.20 -12.42
C LYS A 14 -0.03 4.62 -12.35
N LYS A 15 0.35 5.57 -13.19
CA LYS A 15 1.71 6.06 -13.16
C LYS A 15 2.00 6.82 -11.88
N GLU A 16 1.00 7.53 -11.39
CA GLU A 16 1.19 8.33 -10.19
C GLU A 16 1.42 7.46 -8.97
N TYR A 17 0.99 6.21 -9.02
CA TYR A 17 1.13 5.31 -7.89
C TYR A 17 2.25 4.31 -8.10
N ASN A 18 3.19 4.63 -8.96
CA ASN A 18 4.40 3.81 -9.18
C ASN A 18 4.07 2.37 -9.54
N GLY A 19 3.00 2.18 -10.31
CA GLY A 19 2.62 0.85 -10.73
C GLY A 19 1.68 0.12 -9.81
N TRP A 20 1.38 0.67 -8.64
CA TRP A 20 0.41 0.08 -7.73
C TRP A 20 -1.01 0.30 -8.25
N ALA A 21 -1.93 -0.56 -7.83
CA ALA A 21 -3.29 -0.54 -8.36
C ALA A 21 -4.02 0.77 -8.12
N ASP A 22 -3.81 1.38 -6.95
CA ASP A 22 -4.52 2.61 -6.60
C ASP A 22 -3.76 3.32 -5.49
N TRP A 23 -4.27 4.49 -5.11
CA TRP A 23 -3.64 5.29 -4.07
C TRP A 23 -3.55 4.55 -2.75
N THR A 24 -4.63 3.86 -2.36
CA THR A 24 -4.65 3.16 -1.08
C THR A 24 -3.54 2.11 -1.03
N THR A 25 -3.42 1.31 -2.07
CA THR A 25 -2.39 0.27 -2.13
C THR A 25 -0.99 0.90 -2.09
N TRP A 26 -0.79 1.93 -2.89
CA TRP A 26 0.49 2.64 -2.92
C TRP A 26 0.84 3.18 -1.53
N ASN A 27 -0.13 3.79 -0.86
CA ASN A 27 0.12 4.42 0.44
C ASN A 27 0.44 3.37 1.50
N CYS A 28 -0.26 2.24 1.47
CA CYS A 28 0.05 1.15 2.40
C CYS A 28 1.47 0.65 2.17
N ALA A 29 1.86 0.46 0.92
CA ALA A 29 3.21 0.01 0.60
C ALA A 29 4.25 1.02 1.04
N LEU A 30 3.97 2.29 0.84
CA LEU A 30 4.87 3.36 1.23
C LEU A 30 5.15 3.33 2.72
N TRP A 31 4.10 3.20 3.52
CA TRP A 31 4.28 3.21 4.97
C TRP A 31 4.96 1.95 5.48
N ILE A 32 4.65 0.79 4.90
CA ILE A 32 5.32 -0.45 5.31
C ILE A 32 6.80 -0.38 4.98
N GLY A 33 7.14 0.15 3.81
CA GLY A 33 8.54 0.26 3.43
C GLY A 33 9.31 1.33 4.14
N GLY A 34 8.62 2.36 4.65
CA GLY A 34 9.26 3.52 5.24
C GLY A 34 9.23 3.59 6.75
N ASP A 35 8.47 2.72 7.41
CA ASP A 35 8.36 2.74 8.87
C ASP A 35 8.86 1.42 9.43
N GLU A 36 9.87 1.49 10.28
CA GLU A 36 10.54 0.29 10.77
C GLU A 36 9.59 -0.64 11.52
N GLY A 37 8.70 -0.07 12.32
CA GLY A 37 7.74 -0.89 13.07
C GLY A 37 6.80 -1.65 12.16
N LEU A 38 6.24 -0.97 11.16
CA LEU A 38 5.35 -1.61 10.20
C LEU A 38 6.10 -2.62 9.34
N TYR A 39 7.32 -2.29 8.96
CA TYR A 39 8.15 -3.20 8.18
C TYR A 39 8.38 -4.51 8.94
N ASN A 40 8.73 -4.39 10.22
CA ASN A 40 8.99 -5.59 11.03
C ASN A 40 7.73 -6.42 11.22
N MET A 41 6.57 -5.78 11.42
CA MET A 41 5.33 -6.52 11.53
C MET A 41 5.00 -7.23 10.22
N ALA A 42 5.20 -6.55 9.10
CA ALA A 42 4.88 -7.13 7.81
C ALA A 42 5.77 -8.33 7.48
N LYS A 43 7.02 -8.27 7.87
CA LYS A 43 7.95 -9.37 7.61
C LYS A 43 7.51 -10.68 8.24
N ASP A 44 6.78 -10.60 9.33
CA ASP A 44 6.35 -11.79 10.06
C ASP A 44 5.02 -12.33 9.56
N CYS A 45 4.41 -11.67 8.58
CA CYS A 45 3.11 -12.09 8.07
C CYS A 45 3.27 -12.90 6.80
N GLU A 46 2.40 -13.90 6.62
CA GLU A 46 2.47 -14.77 5.45
C GLU A 46 1.80 -14.14 4.24
N ASP A 47 0.74 -13.36 4.47
CA ASP A 47 0.04 -12.70 3.39
C ASP A 47 -0.63 -11.44 3.93
N TRP A 48 -1.35 -10.76 3.04
CA TRP A 48 -1.96 -9.48 3.41
C TRP A 48 -3.07 -9.65 4.45
N PHE A 49 -3.80 -10.77 4.41
CA PHE A 49 -4.82 -11.02 5.41
C PHE A 49 -4.21 -11.13 6.80
N ASP A 50 -3.09 -11.82 6.91
CA ASP A 50 -2.35 -11.93 8.16
C ASP A 50 -1.98 -10.55 8.70
N PHE A 51 -1.50 -9.69 7.81
CA PHE A 51 -1.11 -8.34 8.21
C PHE A 51 -2.32 -7.55 8.71
N ILE A 52 -3.45 -7.67 8.01
CA ILE A 52 -4.67 -6.96 8.42
C ILE A 52 -5.08 -7.39 9.82
N VAL A 53 -5.07 -8.68 10.09
CA VAL A 53 -5.44 -9.20 11.41
C VAL A 53 -4.49 -8.67 12.48
N ALA A 54 -3.20 -8.68 12.20
CA ALA A 54 -2.20 -8.19 13.14
C ALA A 54 -2.43 -6.72 13.45
N MET A 55 -2.75 -5.93 12.41
CA MET A 55 -2.97 -4.50 12.61
C MET A 55 -4.26 -4.23 13.37
N GLN A 56 -5.29 -5.05 13.17
CA GLN A 56 -6.52 -4.91 13.95
C GLN A 56 -6.26 -5.18 15.42
N ASP A 57 -5.46 -6.19 15.72
CA ASP A 57 -5.09 -6.48 17.10
C ASP A 57 -4.27 -5.36 17.71
N TYR A 58 -3.45 -4.74 16.90
CA TYR A 58 -2.61 -3.63 17.34
C TYR A 58 -3.42 -2.35 17.54
N GLY A 59 -4.60 -2.28 16.92
CA GLY A 59 -5.47 -1.12 17.03
C GLY A 59 -5.27 -0.08 15.95
N MET A 60 -4.61 -0.43 14.86
CA MET A 60 -4.33 0.50 13.77
C MET A 60 -5.00 0.01 12.50
N ASN A 61 -6.09 0.70 12.10
CA ASN A 61 -6.88 0.28 10.94
C ASN A 61 -6.44 0.88 9.62
N LYS A 62 -5.56 1.86 9.67
CA LYS A 62 -5.18 2.59 8.47
C LYS A 62 -3.83 3.24 8.66
N THR A 63 -3.24 3.68 7.54
CA THR A 63 -1.99 4.41 7.61
C THR A 63 -2.23 5.78 8.23
N PRO A 64 -1.16 6.47 8.64
CA PRO A 64 -1.30 7.86 9.11
C PRO A 64 -1.92 8.79 8.07
N ASP A 65 -1.82 8.44 6.79
CA ASP A 65 -2.43 9.24 5.73
C ASP A 65 -3.88 8.87 5.47
N GLY A 66 -4.40 7.85 6.14
CA GLY A 66 -5.79 7.48 6.03
C GLY A 66 -6.11 6.32 5.09
N ALA A 67 -5.11 5.65 4.56
CA ALA A 67 -5.33 4.49 3.70
C ALA A 67 -5.66 3.28 4.55
N LYS A 68 -6.84 2.69 4.32
CA LYS A 68 -7.26 1.53 5.10
C LYS A 68 -6.60 0.28 4.58
N TRP A 69 -6.02 -0.50 5.49
CA TRP A 69 -5.35 -1.74 5.12
C TRP A 69 -6.29 -2.69 4.37
N THR A 70 -7.58 -2.71 4.77
CA THR A 70 -8.55 -3.62 4.17
C THR A 70 -8.93 -3.26 2.75
N GLU A 71 -8.61 -2.05 2.31
CA GLU A 71 -8.98 -1.59 0.97
C GLU A 71 -7.83 -1.66 -0.02
N ALA A 72 -6.64 -2.07 0.43
CA ALA A 72 -5.51 -2.21 -0.47
C ALA A 72 -5.65 -3.50 -1.29
N ASP A 73 -5.02 -3.53 -2.45
CA ASP A 73 -5.08 -4.69 -3.33
C ASP A 73 -4.41 -5.90 -2.67
N TYR A 74 -5.19 -6.95 -2.47
CA TYR A 74 -4.71 -8.13 -1.74
C TYR A 74 -3.50 -8.77 -2.40
N ASP A 75 -3.59 -8.98 -3.71
CA ASP A 75 -2.52 -9.68 -4.41
C ASP A 75 -1.23 -8.89 -4.42
N GLU A 76 -1.32 -7.60 -4.69
CA GLU A 76 -0.13 -6.76 -4.72
C GLU A 76 0.52 -6.67 -3.36
N MET A 77 -0.28 -6.53 -2.32
CA MET A 77 0.28 -6.41 -0.98
C MET A 77 0.86 -7.73 -0.49
N SER A 78 0.18 -8.84 -0.81
CA SER A 78 0.73 -10.15 -0.42
C SER A 78 2.05 -10.43 -1.13
N GLU A 79 2.14 -10.03 -2.39
CA GLU A 79 3.38 -10.18 -3.13
C GLU A 79 4.50 -9.33 -2.53
N MET A 80 4.17 -8.12 -2.12
CA MET A 80 5.15 -7.26 -1.47
C MET A 80 5.65 -7.91 -0.19
N LEU A 81 4.74 -8.44 0.64
CA LEU A 81 5.16 -9.06 1.90
C LEU A 81 6.10 -10.24 1.65
N ALA A 82 5.86 -10.99 0.58
CA ALA A 82 6.69 -12.15 0.28
C ALA A 82 8.11 -11.76 -0.08
N GLU A 83 8.32 -10.50 -0.46
CA GLU A 83 9.63 -10.02 -0.87
C GLU A 83 10.37 -9.26 0.23
N LEU A 84 9.79 -9.10 1.37
CA LEU A 84 10.46 -8.39 2.46
C LEU A 84 11.55 -9.28 3.15
#